data_cc3345fcd3d0e2afed641d6cb34cb23b
#
_entry.id   cc3345fcd3d0e2afed641d6cb34cb23b
#
_cell.length_a   1.000
_cell.length_b   1.000
_cell.length_c   1.000
_cell.angle_alpha   90.00
_cell.angle_beta   90.00
_cell.angle_gamma   90.00
#
_symmetry.space_group_name_H-M   'P 1'
#
loop_
_entity.id
_entity.type
_entity.pdbx_description
1 polymer ?
#
loop_
_entity_poly.entity_id
_entity_poly.type
_entity_poly.pdbx_seq_one_letter_code
_entity_poly.pdbx_strand_id
1 'polypeptide(L)'
;IEAFPCIYIEGDVICSDTGWMAEDYEKDPQPAGKSKYFIRPEQNPTVWEYSEKVYEPVSVTEYNGGTLYEFETELNAVLEAKFKNGYQPVLICCGESREEAIDPVNCYYSWQPDKETGKCPCCAVRFAYIPDCKPGEVILRANHQYVDIPVKAAFHCGEERLNQIWSVAEHTFRLCSGIFFIDGAKRDKWIWSGDAYQSFFVNRYLMADAEIDQRTILALRGNDPMTRHINTIVD
;
A
#
# COMPACT_ATOMS: atom_id res chain seq x y z
N ILE A 1 19.71 17.41 17.80
CA ILE A 1 19.48 15.97 17.81
C ILE A 1 19.74 15.53 16.39
N GLU A 2 20.85 14.87 16.17
CA GLU A 2 21.20 14.36 14.86
C GLU A 2 20.48 13.01 14.70
N ALA A 3 19.34 13.03 14.02
CA ALA A 3 18.81 11.82 13.44
C ALA A 3 19.69 11.49 12.24
N PHE A 4 20.42 10.39 12.30
CA PHE A 4 21.20 9.93 11.16
C PHE A 4 20.28 9.17 10.21
N PRO A 5 20.01 9.67 9.01
CA PRO A 5 19.31 8.90 8.01
C PRO A 5 20.10 7.64 7.70
N CYS A 6 19.43 6.49 7.78
CA CYS A 6 20.03 5.20 7.49
C CYS A 6 19.23 4.50 6.41
N ILE A 7 19.93 3.93 5.44
CA ILE A 7 19.33 3.13 4.35
C ILE A 7 19.93 1.74 4.41
N TYR A 8 19.08 0.73 4.35
CA TYR A 8 19.47 -0.66 4.12
C TYR A 8 18.90 -1.13 2.79
N ILE A 9 19.76 -1.61 1.92
CA ILE A 9 19.39 -2.16 0.62
C ILE A 9 20.02 -3.54 0.51
N GLU A 10 19.20 -4.54 0.19
CA GLU A 10 19.64 -5.90 -0.11
C GLU A 10 19.07 -6.30 -1.47
N GLY A 11 19.96 -6.64 -2.40
CA GLY A 11 19.59 -7.04 -3.76
C GLY A 11 20.76 -7.58 -4.54
N ASP A 12 20.49 -8.26 -5.63
CA ASP A 12 21.52 -8.91 -6.47
C ASP A 12 22.42 -7.91 -7.22
N VAL A 13 21.93 -6.70 -7.45
CA VAL A 13 22.61 -5.66 -8.24
C VAL A 13 23.10 -4.52 -7.37
N ILE A 14 22.27 -4.12 -6.39
CA ILE A 14 22.55 -3.02 -5.47
C ILE A 14 22.36 -3.53 -4.05
N CYS A 15 23.36 -3.33 -3.20
CA CYS A 15 23.29 -3.68 -1.79
C CYS A 15 24.00 -2.61 -0.94
N SER A 16 23.67 -2.54 0.34
CA SER A 16 24.33 -1.66 1.31
C SER A 16 25.71 -2.19 1.65
N ASP A 17 26.70 -1.84 0.86
CA ASP A 17 28.11 -2.18 1.03
C ASP A 17 28.95 -0.96 1.43
N THR A 18 30.26 -1.03 1.22
CA THR A 18 31.22 0.00 1.59
C THR A 18 31.47 1.06 0.53
N GLY A 19 30.79 1.01 -0.62
CA GLY A 19 31.04 1.89 -1.75
C GLY A 19 30.14 3.14 -1.82
N TRP A 20 29.22 3.27 -0.88
CA TRP A 20 28.22 4.35 -0.90
C TRP A 20 28.81 5.68 -0.47
N MET A 21 28.37 6.74 -1.18
CA MET A 21 28.65 8.13 -0.85
C MET A 21 27.37 8.81 -0.41
N ALA A 22 27.47 9.61 0.62
CA ALA A 22 26.37 10.47 1.10
C ALA A 22 26.69 11.94 0.76
N GLU A 23 25.71 12.66 0.26
CA GLU A 23 25.80 14.06 -0.09
C GLU A 23 24.70 14.85 0.65
N ASP A 24 25.09 15.99 1.18
CA ASP A 24 24.18 17.03 1.66
C ASP A 24 24.21 18.15 0.60
N TYR A 25 23.08 18.76 0.29
CA TYR A 25 22.90 19.76 -0.79
C TYR A 25 23.98 20.85 -0.86
N GLU A 26 24.67 21.11 0.22
CA GLU A 26 25.65 22.18 0.33
C GLU A 26 27.09 21.67 0.54
N LYS A 27 27.34 20.37 0.52
CA LYS A 27 28.63 19.78 0.84
C LYS A 27 29.06 18.75 -0.20
N ASP A 28 30.36 18.62 -0.38
CA ASP A 28 30.92 17.57 -1.23
C ASP A 28 30.54 16.17 -0.73
N PRO A 29 30.32 15.20 -1.63
CA PRO A 29 30.02 13.82 -1.26
C PRO A 29 31.07 13.23 -0.31
N GLN A 30 30.60 12.60 0.76
CA GLN A 30 31.44 11.92 1.74
C GLN A 30 31.14 10.41 1.74
N PRO A 31 32.11 9.55 2.06
CA PRO A 31 31.84 8.12 2.23
C PRO A 31 30.76 7.88 3.26
N ALA A 32 29.73 7.12 2.90
CA ALA A 32 28.68 6.72 3.82
C ALA A 32 29.27 5.78 4.88
N GLY A 33 28.99 6.05 6.14
CA GLY A 33 29.39 5.20 7.25
C GLY A 33 28.50 3.97 7.36
N LYS A 34 28.93 3.00 8.17
CA LYS A 34 28.07 1.86 8.55
C LYS A 34 27.25 2.20 9.78
N SER A 35 25.94 1.97 9.70
CA SER A 35 25.07 2.07 10.86
C SER A 35 24.94 0.74 11.58
N LYS A 36 25.06 0.76 12.90
CA LYS A 36 24.75 -0.40 13.77
C LYS A 36 23.26 -0.59 14.03
N TYR A 37 22.42 0.31 13.55
CA TYR A 37 20.99 0.32 13.84
C TYR A 37 20.18 -0.74 13.05
N PHE A 38 20.70 -1.21 11.93
CA PHE A 38 20.09 -2.28 11.11
C PHE A 38 20.63 -3.69 11.41
N ILE A 39 21.20 -3.90 12.59
CA ILE A 39 21.80 -5.20 12.93
C ILE A 39 20.75 -6.22 13.40
N ARG A 40 19.52 -5.78 13.69
CA ARG A 40 18.48 -6.67 14.21
C ARG A 40 17.69 -7.31 13.06
N PRO A 41 17.63 -8.64 13.01
CA PRO A 41 16.87 -9.36 11.98
C PRO A 41 15.38 -8.93 11.91
N GLU A 42 14.78 -8.64 13.07
CA GLU A 42 13.39 -8.17 13.17
C GLU A 42 13.12 -6.78 12.57
N GLN A 43 14.16 -6.06 12.20
CA GLN A 43 14.09 -4.77 11.54
C GLN A 43 14.31 -4.86 10.03
N ASN A 44 14.63 -6.05 9.54
CA ASN A 44 14.75 -6.28 8.12
C ASN A 44 13.34 -6.31 7.49
N PRO A 45 12.98 -5.38 6.59
CA PRO A 45 11.66 -5.37 5.96
C PRO A 45 11.39 -6.62 5.12
N THR A 46 12.42 -7.35 4.69
CA THR A 46 12.25 -8.61 3.94
C THR A 46 11.74 -9.77 4.80
N VAL A 47 11.69 -9.63 6.11
CA VAL A 47 11.10 -10.63 7.02
C VAL A 47 9.57 -10.62 6.96
N TRP A 48 8.97 -9.52 6.48
CA TRP A 48 7.53 -9.35 6.44
C TRP A 48 7.02 -9.47 5.01
N GLU A 49 6.34 -10.57 4.73
CA GLU A 49 5.76 -10.83 3.43
C GLU A 49 4.27 -10.51 3.44
N TYR A 50 3.80 -9.91 2.33
CA TYR A 50 2.38 -9.80 2.07
C TYR A 50 1.85 -11.10 1.51
N SER A 51 0.68 -11.51 1.99
CA SER A 51 -0.15 -12.50 1.31
C SER A 51 -0.76 -11.86 0.07
N GLU A 52 -0.95 -12.66 -0.97
CA GLU A 52 -1.55 -12.21 -2.22
C GLU A 52 -2.82 -13.00 -2.53
N LYS A 53 -3.84 -12.29 -3.01
CA LYS A 53 -5.06 -12.89 -3.55
C LYS A 53 -5.45 -12.20 -4.84
N VAL A 54 -5.68 -13.01 -5.87
CA VAL A 54 -6.11 -12.50 -7.18
C VAL A 54 -7.61 -12.27 -7.19
N TYR A 55 -8.01 -11.09 -7.64
CA TYR A 55 -9.40 -10.72 -7.88
C TYR A 55 -9.60 -10.43 -9.37
N GLU A 56 -10.64 -11.03 -9.94
CA GLU A 56 -11.17 -10.69 -11.26
C GLU A 56 -12.21 -9.58 -11.10
N PRO A 57 -12.39 -8.68 -12.09
CA PRO A 57 -13.46 -7.71 -12.04
C PRO A 57 -14.82 -8.42 -12.03
N VAL A 58 -15.74 -7.93 -11.20
CA VAL A 58 -17.14 -8.39 -11.17
C VAL A 58 -17.96 -7.78 -12.28
N SER A 59 -17.50 -6.68 -12.87
CA SER A 59 -18.12 -6.02 -14.01
C SER A 59 -17.05 -5.44 -14.94
N VAL A 60 -17.27 -5.59 -16.25
CA VAL A 60 -16.47 -4.98 -17.31
C VAL A 60 -17.43 -4.38 -18.33
N THR A 61 -17.47 -3.06 -18.42
CA THR A 61 -18.45 -2.35 -19.26
C THR A 61 -17.78 -1.29 -20.12
N GLU A 62 -18.36 -1.04 -21.29
CA GLU A 62 -17.97 0.10 -22.11
C GLU A 62 -18.52 1.39 -21.50
N TYR A 63 -17.69 2.41 -21.42
CA TYR A 63 -18.06 3.73 -20.94
C TYR A 63 -17.26 4.82 -21.67
N ASN A 64 -17.95 5.77 -22.28
CA ASN A 64 -17.36 6.93 -22.99
C ASN A 64 -16.18 6.57 -23.92
N GLY A 65 -16.30 5.47 -24.67
CA GLY A 65 -15.27 5.00 -25.60
C GLY A 65 -14.10 4.26 -24.96
N GLY A 66 -14.15 4.06 -23.65
CA GLY A 66 -13.17 3.27 -22.89
C GLY A 66 -13.82 2.07 -22.19
N THR A 67 -13.02 1.33 -21.43
CA THR A 67 -13.46 0.18 -20.64
C THR A 67 -13.37 0.46 -19.16
N LEU A 68 -14.48 0.32 -18.45
CA LEU A 68 -14.57 0.40 -17.00
C LEU A 68 -14.62 -1.00 -16.39
N TYR A 69 -13.73 -1.25 -15.45
CA TYR A 69 -13.64 -2.46 -14.63
C TYR A 69 -14.08 -2.13 -13.20
N GLU A 70 -14.92 -2.99 -12.61
CA GLU A 70 -15.33 -2.87 -11.21
C GLU A 70 -14.93 -4.13 -10.46
N PHE A 71 -14.26 -3.97 -9.32
CA PHE A 71 -13.98 -5.04 -8.37
C PHE A 71 -15.06 -5.07 -7.28
N GLU A 72 -15.27 -6.22 -6.68
CA GLU A 72 -16.30 -6.44 -5.66
C GLU A 72 -16.17 -5.46 -4.48
N THR A 73 -14.94 -5.14 -4.09
CA THR A 73 -14.61 -4.25 -2.98
C THR A 73 -13.35 -3.46 -3.29
N GLU A 74 -13.03 -2.50 -2.46
CA GLU A 74 -11.75 -1.79 -2.53
C GLU A 74 -10.61 -2.71 -2.11
N LEU A 75 -9.48 -2.60 -2.80
CA LEU A 75 -8.31 -3.44 -2.65
C LEU A 75 -7.04 -2.58 -2.60
N ASN A 76 -6.06 -2.98 -1.81
CA ASN A 76 -4.66 -2.58 -2.03
C ASN A 76 -4.07 -3.59 -3.01
N ALA A 77 -3.90 -3.22 -4.27
CA ALA A 77 -3.56 -4.20 -5.28
C ALA A 77 -2.56 -3.70 -6.32
N VAL A 78 -1.77 -4.65 -6.80
CA VAL A 78 -1.01 -4.53 -8.04
C VAL A 78 -1.94 -4.94 -9.18
N LEU A 79 -2.29 -4.01 -10.06
CA LEU A 79 -3.05 -4.34 -11.26
C LEU A 79 -2.13 -5.00 -12.30
N GLU A 80 -2.60 -6.10 -12.88
CA GLU A 80 -1.94 -6.82 -13.98
C GLU A 80 -2.81 -6.77 -15.22
N ALA A 81 -2.28 -6.19 -16.30
CA ALA A 81 -2.94 -6.05 -17.58
C ALA A 81 -2.39 -7.07 -18.59
N LYS A 82 -3.27 -7.89 -19.17
CA LYS A 82 -2.94 -8.79 -20.28
C LYS A 82 -3.60 -8.30 -21.57
N PHE A 83 -2.79 -8.05 -22.56
CA PHE A 83 -3.23 -7.51 -23.85
C PHE A 83 -3.54 -8.63 -24.85
N LYS A 84 -4.71 -8.60 -25.47
CA LYS A 84 -5.14 -9.60 -26.45
C LYS A 84 -4.27 -9.61 -27.70
N ASN A 85 -3.85 -8.45 -28.15
CA ASN A 85 -3.12 -8.26 -29.41
C ASN A 85 -1.67 -7.79 -29.21
N GLY A 86 -1.04 -8.17 -28.07
CA GLY A 86 0.28 -7.69 -27.67
C GLY A 86 0.21 -6.35 -26.94
N TYR A 87 1.30 -6.01 -26.26
CA TYR A 87 1.39 -4.79 -25.43
C TYR A 87 1.04 -3.54 -26.23
N GLN A 88 0.19 -2.71 -25.64
CA GLN A 88 -0.14 -1.35 -26.07
C GLN A 88 0.03 -0.39 -24.89
N PRO A 89 0.59 0.81 -25.10
CA PRO A 89 0.73 1.81 -24.05
C PRO A 89 -0.63 2.42 -23.72
N VAL A 90 -1.37 1.79 -22.82
CA VAL A 90 -2.64 2.30 -22.29
C VAL A 90 -2.46 2.98 -20.97
N LEU A 91 -3.30 3.96 -20.65
CA LEU A 91 -3.40 4.57 -19.33
C LEU A 91 -4.47 3.82 -18.54
N ILE A 92 -4.14 3.31 -17.37
CA ILE A 92 -5.08 2.73 -16.41
C ILE A 92 -5.32 3.74 -15.31
N CYS A 93 -6.53 4.30 -15.24
CA CYS A 93 -6.97 5.23 -14.21
C CYS A 93 -7.65 4.45 -13.09
N CYS A 94 -7.20 4.60 -11.85
CA CYS A 94 -7.70 3.88 -10.70
C CYS A 94 -8.48 4.81 -9.77
N GLY A 95 -9.55 4.32 -9.19
CA GLY A 95 -10.36 5.08 -8.23
C GLY A 95 -11.02 4.19 -7.18
N GLU A 96 -11.32 4.75 -6.04
CA GLU A 96 -12.18 4.17 -5.00
C GLU A 96 -13.66 4.27 -5.41
N SER A 97 -13.99 5.29 -6.22
CA SER A 97 -15.30 5.46 -6.83
C SER A 97 -15.22 5.41 -8.36
N ARG A 98 -16.37 5.16 -8.96
CA ARG A 98 -16.51 5.18 -10.42
C ARG A 98 -16.19 6.55 -11.00
N GLU A 99 -16.69 7.59 -10.35
CA GLU A 99 -16.55 8.99 -10.78
C GLU A 99 -15.09 9.40 -10.83
N GLU A 100 -14.29 8.93 -9.87
CA GLU A 100 -12.84 9.17 -9.84
C GLU A 100 -12.13 8.41 -10.97
N ALA A 101 -12.40 7.12 -11.12
CA ALA A 101 -11.72 6.31 -12.12
C ALA A 101 -11.94 6.79 -13.56
N ILE A 102 -13.16 7.29 -13.88
CA ILE A 102 -13.51 7.77 -15.22
C ILE A 102 -13.04 9.19 -15.54
N ASP A 103 -12.32 9.84 -14.63
CA ASP A 103 -11.72 11.16 -14.82
C ASP A 103 -10.19 11.04 -14.96
N PRO A 104 -9.65 10.85 -16.18
CA PRO A 104 -8.20 10.65 -16.37
C PRO A 104 -7.35 11.84 -15.97
N VAL A 105 -7.95 13.01 -15.77
CA VAL A 105 -7.25 14.25 -15.40
C VAL A 105 -7.09 14.37 -13.89
N ASN A 106 -8.12 13.96 -13.13
CA ASN A 106 -8.17 14.18 -11.69
C ASN A 106 -8.12 12.88 -10.87
N CYS A 107 -8.13 11.69 -11.49
CA CYS A 107 -7.93 10.45 -10.74
C CYS A 107 -6.58 10.47 -10.01
N TYR A 108 -6.57 10.00 -8.76
CA TYR A 108 -5.36 10.07 -7.94
C TYR A 108 -4.24 9.17 -8.49
N TYR A 109 -4.58 7.99 -8.96
CA TYR A 109 -3.64 7.06 -9.58
C TYR A 109 -3.95 6.85 -11.05
N SER A 110 -2.96 7.08 -11.89
CA SER A 110 -2.98 6.70 -13.30
C SER A 110 -1.63 6.15 -13.72
N TRP A 111 -1.63 4.94 -14.29
CA TRP A 111 -0.42 4.20 -14.60
C TRP A 111 -0.42 3.65 -16.01
N GLN A 112 0.74 3.63 -16.63
CA GLN A 112 0.98 2.76 -17.78
C GLN A 112 1.55 1.44 -17.23
N PRO A 113 0.97 0.28 -17.58
CA PRO A 113 1.52 -1.01 -17.17
C PRO A 113 2.95 -1.18 -17.68
N ASP A 114 3.79 -1.78 -16.87
CA ASP A 114 5.13 -2.16 -17.30
C ASP A 114 5.07 -3.07 -18.53
N LYS A 115 5.90 -2.83 -19.53
CA LYS A 115 5.85 -3.52 -20.82
C LYS A 115 6.16 -5.02 -20.73
N GLU A 116 7.03 -5.42 -19.82
CA GLU A 116 7.48 -6.80 -19.68
C GLU A 116 6.54 -7.62 -18.80
N THR A 117 6.11 -7.03 -17.70
CA THR A 117 5.31 -7.71 -16.67
C THR A 117 3.81 -7.44 -16.79
N GLY A 118 3.39 -6.37 -17.45
CA GLY A 118 2.00 -5.92 -17.50
C GLY A 118 1.50 -5.33 -16.19
N LYS A 119 2.37 -5.08 -15.20
CA LYS A 119 1.99 -4.67 -13.85
C LYS A 119 2.05 -3.17 -13.68
N CYS A 120 1.15 -2.65 -12.85
CA CYS A 120 1.17 -1.30 -12.31
C CYS A 120 1.70 -1.30 -10.87
N PRO A 121 2.16 -0.16 -10.33
CA PRO A 121 2.43 -0.04 -8.89
C PRO A 121 1.22 -0.38 -8.02
N CYS A 122 1.46 -0.82 -6.78
CA CYS A 122 0.38 -1.12 -5.84
C CYS A 122 -0.39 0.16 -5.46
N CYS A 123 -1.70 0.12 -5.59
CA CYS A 123 -2.59 1.24 -5.26
C CYS A 123 -3.90 0.77 -4.63
N ALA A 124 -4.60 1.71 -3.98
CA ALA A 124 -5.99 1.51 -3.57
C ALA A 124 -6.89 1.58 -4.82
N VAL A 125 -7.66 0.55 -5.07
CA VAL A 125 -8.49 0.43 -6.27
C VAL A 125 -9.76 -0.37 -6.01
N ARG A 126 -10.89 0.19 -6.44
CA ARG A 126 -12.16 -0.53 -6.62
C ARG A 126 -12.62 -0.45 -8.06
N PHE A 127 -12.34 0.67 -8.73
CA PHE A 127 -12.66 0.88 -10.13
C PHE A 127 -11.39 1.18 -10.91
N ALA A 128 -11.29 0.61 -12.10
CA ALA A 128 -10.23 0.95 -13.04
C ALA A 128 -10.83 1.29 -14.39
N TYR A 129 -10.36 2.34 -15.04
CA TYR A 129 -10.83 2.79 -16.33
C TYR A 129 -9.66 2.89 -17.32
N ILE A 130 -9.85 2.37 -18.51
CA ILE A 130 -8.89 2.48 -19.61
C ILE A 130 -9.56 3.27 -20.74
N PRO A 131 -9.16 4.54 -20.96
CA PRO A 131 -9.63 5.32 -22.08
C PRO A 131 -9.31 4.68 -23.43
N ASP A 132 -10.12 4.93 -24.45
CA ASP A 132 -9.90 4.47 -25.85
C ASP A 132 -9.60 2.97 -26.00
N CYS A 133 -10.13 2.16 -25.09
CA CYS A 133 -9.96 0.71 -25.04
C CYS A 133 -11.34 0.04 -25.06
N LYS A 134 -11.54 -0.94 -25.91
CA LYS A 134 -12.80 -1.70 -25.97
C LYS A 134 -12.80 -2.87 -25.00
N PRO A 135 -13.96 -3.26 -24.45
CA PRO A 135 -14.07 -4.45 -23.61
C PRO A 135 -13.48 -5.69 -24.29
N GLY A 136 -12.59 -6.38 -23.57
CA GLY A 136 -11.92 -7.59 -24.06
C GLY A 136 -10.60 -7.35 -24.80
N GLU A 137 -10.20 -6.11 -25.07
CA GLU A 137 -8.84 -5.82 -25.60
C GLU A 137 -7.76 -5.95 -24.52
N VAL A 138 -8.11 -5.56 -23.30
CA VAL A 138 -7.26 -5.74 -22.12
C VAL A 138 -8.04 -6.58 -21.08
N ILE A 139 -7.39 -7.58 -20.52
CA ILE A 139 -7.87 -8.35 -19.37
C ILE A 139 -7.13 -7.81 -18.17
N LEU A 140 -7.86 -7.27 -17.20
CA LEU A 140 -7.30 -6.68 -15.99
C LEU A 140 -7.59 -7.56 -14.79
N ARG A 141 -6.58 -7.80 -13.95
CA ARG A 141 -6.67 -8.50 -12.66
C ARG A 141 -6.09 -7.64 -11.56
N ALA A 142 -6.59 -7.81 -10.36
CA ALA A 142 -6.06 -7.14 -9.17
C ALA A 142 -5.42 -8.18 -8.25
N ASN A 143 -4.11 -8.11 -8.07
CA ASN A 143 -3.37 -8.91 -7.10
C ASN A 143 -3.37 -8.16 -5.77
N HIS A 144 -4.37 -8.44 -4.93
CA HIS A 144 -4.52 -7.80 -3.61
C HIS A 144 -3.41 -8.24 -2.67
N GLN A 145 -2.70 -7.28 -2.11
CA GLN A 145 -1.64 -7.48 -1.14
C GLN A 145 -2.15 -7.14 0.26
N TYR A 146 -2.05 -8.07 1.19
CA TYR A 146 -2.55 -7.92 2.56
C TYR A 146 -1.71 -8.72 3.56
N VAL A 147 -1.80 -8.35 4.83
CA VAL A 147 -1.29 -9.18 5.92
C VAL A 147 -2.46 -9.99 6.49
N ASP A 148 -2.29 -11.30 6.59
CA ASP A 148 -3.36 -12.21 7.02
C ASP A 148 -3.51 -12.20 8.54
N ILE A 149 -4.14 -11.13 9.06
CA ILE A 149 -4.50 -11.00 10.47
C ILE A 149 -5.98 -11.36 10.63
N PRO A 150 -6.32 -12.40 11.40
CA PRO A 150 -7.70 -12.82 11.56
C PRO A 150 -8.51 -11.80 12.39
N VAL A 151 -9.69 -11.46 11.91
CA VAL A 151 -10.68 -10.69 12.66
C VAL A 151 -11.28 -11.59 13.74
N LYS A 152 -11.26 -11.13 14.99
CA LYS A 152 -11.77 -11.87 16.18
C LYS A 152 -13.10 -11.34 16.70
N ALA A 153 -13.48 -10.13 16.30
CA ALA A 153 -14.76 -9.53 16.70
C ALA A 153 -15.79 -9.63 15.58
N ALA A 154 -17.05 -9.67 15.97
CA ALA A 154 -18.16 -9.57 15.05
C ALA A 154 -19.23 -8.65 15.67
N PHE A 155 -19.93 -7.92 14.81
CA PHE A 155 -21.05 -7.10 15.18
C PHE A 155 -22.24 -7.43 14.28
N HIS A 156 -23.41 -7.61 14.91
CA HIS A 156 -24.67 -7.76 14.21
C HIS A 156 -25.80 -7.22 15.06
N CYS A 157 -26.70 -6.46 14.45
CA CYS A 157 -27.91 -5.96 15.10
C CYS A 157 -29.10 -5.96 14.13
N GLY A 158 -30.28 -5.64 14.61
CA GLY A 158 -31.50 -5.59 13.80
C GLY A 158 -31.57 -4.43 12.79
N GLU A 159 -30.66 -3.48 12.86
CA GLU A 159 -30.60 -2.33 11.94
C GLU A 159 -29.54 -2.61 10.86
N GLU A 160 -30.01 -2.89 9.64
CA GLU A 160 -29.16 -3.27 8.50
C GLU A 160 -28.11 -2.21 8.16
N ARG A 161 -28.44 -0.93 8.28
CA ARG A 161 -27.51 0.15 8.00
C ARG A 161 -26.30 0.15 8.95
N LEU A 162 -26.49 -0.23 10.22
CA LEU A 162 -25.39 -0.36 11.17
C LEU A 162 -24.50 -1.57 10.84
N ASN A 163 -25.11 -2.67 10.38
CA ASN A 163 -24.33 -3.83 9.92
C ASN A 163 -23.46 -3.49 8.72
N GLN A 164 -23.98 -2.70 7.77
CA GLN A 164 -23.23 -2.21 6.61
C GLN A 164 -22.10 -1.26 7.02
N ILE A 165 -22.36 -0.34 7.95
CA ILE A 165 -21.32 0.57 8.49
C ILE A 165 -20.20 -0.24 9.14
N TRP A 166 -20.54 -1.27 9.93
CA TRP A 166 -19.55 -2.16 10.54
C TRP A 166 -18.69 -2.85 9.46
N SER A 167 -19.31 -3.43 8.45
CA SER A 167 -18.59 -4.14 7.38
C SER A 167 -17.64 -3.24 6.62
N VAL A 168 -18.06 -2.01 6.31
CA VAL A 168 -17.21 -1.01 5.65
C VAL A 168 -16.05 -0.58 6.57
N ALA A 169 -16.32 -0.32 7.83
CA ALA A 169 -15.30 0.09 8.80
C ALA A 169 -14.26 -1.02 9.03
N GLU A 170 -14.71 -2.25 9.18
CA GLU A 170 -13.83 -3.43 9.30
C GLU A 170 -12.93 -3.56 8.08
N HIS A 171 -13.52 -3.52 6.87
CA HIS A 171 -12.77 -3.62 5.63
C HIS A 171 -11.74 -2.49 5.48
N THR A 172 -12.13 -1.25 5.74
CA THR A 172 -11.24 -0.10 5.69
C THR A 172 -10.08 -0.25 6.68
N PHE A 173 -10.37 -0.67 7.90
CA PHE A 173 -9.33 -0.90 8.90
C PHE A 173 -8.34 -1.97 8.44
N ARG A 174 -8.80 -3.06 7.84
CA ARG A 174 -7.93 -4.11 7.30
C ARG A 174 -7.06 -3.62 6.14
N LEU A 175 -7.59 -2.77 5.26
CA LEU A 175 -6.79 -2.15 4.18
C LEU A 175 -5.67 -1.27 4.73
N CYS A 176 -5.88 -0.62 5.89
CA CYS A 176 -4.89 0.20 6.57
C CYS A 176 -4.01 -0.59 7.57
N SER A 177 -4.24 -1.91 7.70
CA SER A 177 -3.50 -2.82 8.58
C SER A 177 -2.59 -3.72 7.74
N GLY A 178 -1.48 -3.17 7.29
CA GLY A 178 -0.43 -3.90 6.56
C GLY A 178 0.65 -4.42 7.51
N ILE A 179 1.89 -4.25 7.11
CA ILE A 179 3.05 -4.51 7.99
C ILE A 179 2.99 -3.62 9.24
N PHE A 180 2.49 -2.41 9.06
CA PHE A 180 2.22 -1.40 10.09
C PHE A 180 0.79 -0.88 9.93
N PHE A 181 0.28 -0.16 10.93
CA PHE A 181 -0.89 0.68 10.73
C PHE A 181 -0.49 1.94 9.96
N ILE A 182 -1.24 2.22 8.91
CA ILE A 182 -1.08 3.42 8.08
C ILE A 182 -2.35 4.28 8.16
N ASP A 183 -2.21 5.57 7.89
CA ASP A 183 -3.31 6.55 7.92
C ASP A 183 -4.36 6.33 6.83
N GLY A 184 -3.96 5.83 5.68
CA GLY A 184 -4.86 5.57 4.56
C GLY A 184 -4.25 4.72 3.46
N ALA A 185 -5.09 3.91 2.83
CA ALA A 185 -4.67 3.00 1.76
C ALA A 185 -4.39 3.71 0.43
N LYS A 186 -4.97 4.86 0.19
CA LYS A 186 -4.89 5.59 -1.06
C LYS A 186 -3.76 6.61 -1.06
N ARG A 187 -3.82 7.56 -0.15
CA ARG A 187 -2.94 8.72 -0.09
C ARG A 187 -2.08 8.65 1.16
N ASP A 188 -0.93 9.31 1.14
CA ASP A 188 0.11 9.33 2.16
C ASP A 188 0.68 7.94 2.45
N LYS A 189 -0.09 6.99 2.95
CA LYS A 189 0.35 5.63 3.36
C LYS A 189 1.44 5.64 4.43
N TRP A 190 1.38 6.63 5.29
CA TRP A 190 2.38 6.89 6.32
C TRP A 190 1.92 6.40 7.70
N ILE A 191 2.91 6.20 8.56
CA ILE A 191 2.66 5.84 9.95
C ILE A 191 2.60 7.13 10.79
N TRP A 192 1.40 7.71 10.92
CA TRP A 192 1.20 8.85 11.80
C TRP A 192 0.94 8.38 13.24
N SER A 193 1.57 9.04 14.23
CA SER A 193 1.41 8.65 15.64
C SER A 193 -0.03 8.82 16.15
N GLY A 194 -0.75 9.84 15.67
CA GLY A 194 -2.15 10.07 15.99
C GLY A 194 -3.08 8.98 15.46
N ASP A 195 -2.88 8.59 14.21
CA ASP A 195 -3.64 7.53 13.53
C ASP A 195 -3.32 6.17 14.14
N ALA A 196 -2.04 5.89 14.38
CA ALA A 196 -1.61 4.67 15.06
C ALA A 196 -2.22 4.53 16.46
N TYR A 197 -2.34 5.64 17.22
CA TYR A 197 -3.00 5.64 18.53
C TYR A 197 -4.45 5.16 18.43
N GLN A 198 -5.22 5.66 17.48
CA GLN A 198 -6.58 5.21 17.23
C GLN A 198 -6.62 3.75 16.77
N SER A 199 -5.68 3.37 15.89
CA SER A 199 -5.58 2.02 15.35
C SER A 199 -5.30 0.98 16.43
N PHE A 200 -4.49 1.29 17.44
CA PHE A 200 -4.26 0.41 18.60
C PHE A 200 -5.56 0.12 19.38
N PHE A 201 -6.44 1.12 19.53
CA PHE A 201 -7.74 0.89 20.17
C PHE A 201 -8.63 -0.02 19.32
N VAL A 202 -8.72 0.23 18.04
CA VAL A 202 -9.53 -0.60 17.14
C VAL A 202 -8.97 -2.03 17.09
N ASN A 203 -7.65 -2.19 16.93
CA ASN A 203 -7.00 -3.48 16.92
C ASN A 203 -7.29 -4.31 18.17
N ARG A 204 -7.24 -3.67 19.33
CA ARG A 204 -7.51 -4.35 20.61
C ARG A 204 -8.84 -5.07 20.66
N TYR A 205 -9.86 -4.54 19.98
CA TYR A 205 -11.21 -5.12 19.95
C TYR A 205 -11.46 -5.95 18.71
N LEU A 206 -10.93 -5.56 17.58
CA LEU A 206 -11.24 -6.16 16.28
C LEU A 206 -10.38 -7.38 15.99
N MET A 207 -9.07 -7.26 16.04
CA MET A 207 -8.11 -8.32 15.67
C MET A 207 -7.34 -8.85 16.88
N ALA A 208 -7.10 -8.03 17.89
CA ALA A 208 -6.29 -8.32 19.07
C ALA A 208 -4.93 -8.93 18.69
N ASP A 209 -4.28 -8.34 17.68
CA ASP A 209 -2.97 -8.74 17.19
C ASP A 209 -1.88 -7.87 17.81
N ALA A 210 -1.05 -8.46 18.65
CA ALA A 210 0.02 -7.75 19.35
C ALA A 210 1.23 -7.49 18.45
N GLU A 211 1.37 -8.24 17.36
CA GLU A 211 2.54 -8.13 16.49
C GLU A 211 2.49 -6.86 15.65
N ILE A 212 1.34 -6.52 15.05
CA ILE A 212 1.19 -5.27 14.30
C ILE A 212 1.31 -4.04 15.21
N ASP A 213 0.80 -4.11 16.45
CA ASP A 213 1.01 -3.06 17.45
C ASP A 213 2.49 -2.85 17.72
N GLN A 214 3.22 -3.94 17.97
CA GLN A 214 4.65 -3.90 18.24
C GLN A 214 5.44 -3.35 17.05
N ARG A 215 5.15 -3.81 15.83
CA ARG A 215 5.80 -3.33 14.61
C ARG A 215 5.58 -1.83 14.43
N THR A 216 4.34 -1.37 14.58
CA THR A 216 3.99 0.05 14.45
C THR A 216 4.68 0.91 15.50
N ILE A 217 4.72 0.47 16.77
CA ILE A 217 5.42 1.19 17.85
C ILE A 217 6.92 1.25 17.58
N LEU A 218 7.52 0.16 17.12
CA LEU A 218 8.95 0.12 16.81
C LEU A 218 9.29 1.04 15.63
N ALA A 219 8.43 1.09 14.60
CA ALA A 219 8.59 1.98 13.47
C ALA A 219 8.50 3.46 13.91
N LEU A 220 7.46 3.82 14.66
CA LEU A 220 7.28 5.18 15.21
C LEU A 220 8.44 5.60 16.13
N ARG A 221 8.93 4.69 16.95
CA ARG A 221 10.06 4.95 17.83
C ARG A 221 11.35 5.22 17.06
N GLY A 222 11.50 4.61 15.88
CA GLY A 222 12.75 4.59 15.15
C GLY A 222 13.84 3.81 15.90
N ASN A 223 15.05 3.86 15.39
CA ASN A 223 16.20 3.14 15.92
C ASN A 223 17.16 4.01 16.71
N ASP A 224 16.79 5.25 17.01
CA ASP A 224 17.67 6.11 17.78
C ASP A 224 17.58 5.79 19.29
N PRO A 225 18.60 5.14 19.85
CA PRO A 225 18.63 4.82 21.28
C PRO A 225 18.80 6.07 22.16
N MET A 226 19.17 7.20 21.58
CA MET A 226 19.55 8.41 22.30
C MET A 226 18.36 9.32 22.59
N THR A 227 17.41 9.41 21.66
CA THR A 227 16.37 10.43 21.77
C THR A 227 15.16 10.02 22.61
N ARG A 228 14.82 8.74 22.66
CA ARG A 228 13.58 8.24 23.29
C ARG A 228 12.30 8.92 22.81
N HIS A 229 12.37 9.65 21.71
CA HIS A 229 11.21 10.30 21.11
C HIS A 229 10.50 9.35 20.16
N ILE A 230 9.17 9.43 20.17
CA ILE A 230 8.33 8.79 19.17
C ILE A 230 8.22 9.78 18.01
N ASN A 231 8.53 9.32 16.81
CA ASN A 231 8.32 10.12 15.61
C ASN A 231 6.84 10.45 15.44
N THR A 232 6.54 11.65 14.99
CA THR A 232 5.16 12.04 14.71
C THR A 232 4.65 11.35 13.46
N ILE A 233 5.57 11.10 12.52
CA ILE A 233 5.29 10.50 11.21
C ILE A 233 6.48 9.64 10.78
N VAL A 234 6.18 8.56 10.09
CA VAL A 234 7.15 7.68 9.40
C VAL A 234 6.56 7.32 8.05
N ASP A 235 7.27 7.59 6.98
CA ASP A 235 6.96 7.28 5.59
C ASP A 235 7.76 6.07 5.06
#